data_0ba8a79576047a0181aab4711d52f3d8
#
_entry.id   0ba8a79576047a0181aab4711d52f3d8
#
_cell.length_a   1.000
_cell.length_b   1.000
_cell.length_c   1.000
_cell.angle_alpha   90.00
_cell.angle_beta   90.00
_cell.angle_gamma   90.00
#
_symmetry.space_group_name_H-M   'P 1'
#
loop_
_entity.id
_entity.type
_entity.pdbx_description
1 polymer ?
#
loop_
_entity_poly.entity_id
_entity_poly.type
_entity_poly.pdbx_seq_one_letter_code
_entity_poly.pdbx_strand_id
1 'polypeptide(L)'
;YNLINGVHAANSRDLCTVVAREEWGFQGVIMSDWNTTVPEDGSIPWKCAAAGNDIIMPGNCDDDENIRQAYAQGELTEKEIRECAGRIIALVRKLSEEAQK
;
A
#
# COMPACT_ATOMS: atom_id res chain seq x y z
N TYR A 1 -9.48 -2.72 -7.14
CA TYR A 1 -10.45 -3.78 -6.79
C TYR A 1 -10.40 -4.96 -7.77
N ASN A 2 -10.09 -4.69 -9.01
CA ASN A 2 -10.07 -5.71 -10.06
C ASN A 2 -9.05 -6.82 -9.77
N LEU A 3 -9.40 -8.05 -10.19
CA LEU A 3 -8.51 -9.20 -10.12
C LEU A 3 -7.69 -9.30 -11.40
N ILE A 4 -6.39 -9.53 -11.24
CA ILE A 4 -5.46 -9.79 -12.35
C ILE A 4 -4.72 -11.07 -12.01
N ASN A 5 -4.90 -12.11 -12.83
CA ASN A 5 -4.36 -13.44 -12.55
C ASN A 5 -4.76 -13.97 -11.17
N GLY A 6 -5.98 -13.67 -10.73
CA GLY A 6 -6.52 -14.13 -9.45
C GLY A 6 -6.08 -13.30 -8.24
N VAL A 7 -5.34 -12.22 -8.44
CA VAL A 7 -4.88 -11.34 -7.36
C VAL A 7 -5.49 -9.95 -7.53
N HIS A 8 -6.04 -9.39 -6.45
CA HIS A 8 -6.52 -8.01 -6.50
C HIS A 8 -5.37 -7.07 -6.87
N ALA A 9 -5.61 -6.12 -7.76
CA ALA A 9 -4.60 -5.18 -8.23
C ALA A 9 -3.91 -4.46 -7.05
N ALA A 10 -4.66 -4.11 -6.02
CA ALA A 10 -4.14 -3.44 -4.82
C ALA A 10 -3.20 -4.34 -4.00
N ASN A 11 -3.30 -5.66 -4.13
CA ASN A 11 -2.42 -6.64 -3.47
C ASN A 11 -1.26 -7.09 -4.36
N SER A 12 -1.20 -6.63 -5.61
CA SER A 12 -0.25 -7.16 -6.59
C SER A 12 1.08 -6.42 -6.51
N ARG A 13 2.11 -7.09 -5.99
CA ARG A 13 3.47 -6.57 -6.03
C ARG A 13 3.95 -6.38 -7.47
N ASP A 14 3.55 -7.26 -8.39
CA ASP A 14 3.92 -7.13 -9.79
C ASP A 14 3.43 -5.81 -10.39
N LEU A 15 2.20 -5.40 -10.10
CA LEU A 15 1.68 -4.12 -10.59
C LEU A 15 2.21 -2.93 -9.80
N CYS A 16 2.14 -2.98 -8.47
CA CYS A 16 2.47 -1.81 -7.64
C CYS A 16 3.97 -1.54 -7.58
N THR A 17 4.78 -2.57 -7.48
CA THR A 17 6.23 -2.40 -7.34
C THR A 17 6.95 -2.64 -8.66
N VAL A 18 6.79 -3.81 -9.27
CA VAL A 18 7.59 -4.16 -10.46
C VAL A 18 7.22 -3.29 -11.65
N VAL A 19 5.95 -3.23 -12.02
CA VAL A 19 5.56 -2.46 -13.20
C VAL A 19 5.59 -0.96 -12.93
N ALA A 20 4.84 -0.50 -11.92
CA ALA A 20 4.70 0.94 -11.69
C ALA A 20 6.01 1.59 -11.25
N ARG A 21 6.71 1.01 -10.28
CA ARG A 21 7.89 1.66 -9.71
C ARG A 21 9.18 1.33 -10.43
N GLU A 22 9.41 0.05 -10.77
CA GLU A 22 10.66 -0.37 -11.40
C GLU A 22 10.67 -0.14 -12.90
N GLU A 23 9.61 -0.56 -13.60
CA GLU A 23 9.56 -0.40 -15.07
C GLU A 23 9.21 1.02 -15.50
N TRP A 24 8.19 1.63 -14.87
CA TRP A 24 7.73 2.96 -15.23
C TRP A 24 8.41 4.08 -14.44
N GLY A 25 9.16 3.75 -13.39
CA GLY A 25 9.88 4.73 -12.58
C GLY A 25 8.99 5.61 -11.71
N PHE A 26 7.78 5.15 -11.37
CA PHE A 26 6.88 5.92 -10.53
C PHE A 26 7.42 6.03 -9.12
N GLN A 27 7.60 7.25 -8.63
CA GLN A 27 8.18 7.53 -7.31
C GLN A 27 7.16 8.03 -6.28
N GLY A 28 5.90 8.12 -6.65
CA GLY A 28 4.86 8.64 -5.79
C GLY A 28 4.25 7.60 -4.86
N VAL A 29 3.13 7.97 -4.25
CA VAL A 29 2.35 7.13 -3.35
C VAL A 29 1.26 6.41 -4.13
N ILE A 30 1.04 5.14 -3.82
CA ILE A 30 -0.07 4.35 -4.36
C ILE A 30 -1.09 4.17 -3.24
N MET A 31 -2.36 4.41 -3.55
CA MET A 31 -3.47 4.38 -2.60
C MET A 31 -4.49 3.35 -3.05
N SER A 32 -5.06 2.60 -2.10
CA SER A 32 -6.14 1.66 -2.42
C SER A 32 -7.43 2.40 -2.76
N ASP A 33 -8.35 1.70 -3.42
CA ASP A 33 -9.70 2.20 -3.58
C ASP A 33 -10.43 2.21 -2.23
N TRP A 34 -11.50 2.98 -2.12
CA TRP A 34 -12.23 3.13 -0.87
C TRP A 34 -13.08 1.90 -0.57
N ASN A 35 -13.00 1.41 0.68
CA ASN A 35 -13.80 0.31 1.19
C ASN A 35 -13.68 -0.98 0.37
N THR A 36 -12.51 -1.24 -0.22
CA THR A 36 -12.28 -2.46 -1.00
C THR A 36 -11.64 -3.57 -0.18
N THR A 37 -11.28 -3.32 1.06
CA THR A 37 -10.68 -4.32 1.95
C THR A 37 -11.74 -5.07 2.74
N VAL A 38 -12.63 -5.77 2.05
CA VAL A 38 -13.67 -6.56 2.69
C VAL A 38 -13.19 -8.00 2.91
N PRO A 39 -13.58 -8.65 4.04
CA PRO A 39 -12.95 -9.91 4.49
C PRO A 39 -12.91 -11.04 3.49
N GLU A 40 -13.90 -11.20 2.66
CA GLU A 40 -14.03 -12.40 1.81
C GLU A 40 -13.79 -12.14 0.32
N ASP A 41 -13.84 -10.90 -0.13
CA ASP A 41 -13.83 -10.60 -1.56
C ASP A 41 -13.01 -9.37 -1.92
N GLY A 42 -12.39 -8.73 -0.96
CA GLY A 42 -11.62 -7.52 -1.19
C GLY A 42 -10.11 -7.73 -1.13
N SER A 43 -9.38 -6.65 -1.29
CA SER A 43 -7.94 -6.65 -1.06
C SER A 43 -7.64 -6.83 0.43
N ILE A 44 -6.48 -7.38 0.74
CA ILE A 44 -6.08 -7.66 2.12
C ILE A 44 -5.07 -6.60 2.54
N PRO A 45 -5.31 -5.84 3.65
CA PRO A 45 -4.46 -4.70 4.02
C PRO A 45 -2.96 -4.99 4.10
N TRP A 46 -2.54 -6.07 4.76
CA TRP A 46 -1.12 -6.36 4.88
C TRP A 46 -0.50 -6.71 3.52
N LYS A 47 -1.26 -7.34 2.64
CA LYS A 47 -0.78 -7.65 1.28
C LYS A 47 -0.66 -6.39 0.43
N CYS A 48 -1.54 -5.40 0.65
CA CYS A 48 -1.40 -4.09 0.01
C CYS A 48 -0.08 -3.44 0.41
N ALA A 49 0.22 -3.43 1.70
CA ALA A 49 1.47 -2.86 2.19
C ALA A 49 2.69 -3.59 1.63
N ALA A 50 2.67 -4.92 1.63
CA ALA A 50 3.75 -5.74 1.08
C ALA A 50 3.92 -5.54 -0.43
N ALA A 51 2.84 -5.27 -1.15
CA ALA A 51 2.87 -5.03 -2.60
C ALA A 51 3.42 -3.66 -2.98
N GLY A 52 3.53 -2.73 -2.04
CA GLY A 52 3.94 -1.35 -2.33
C GLY A 52 2.78 -0.38 -2.51
N ASN A 53 1.58 -0.76 -2.06
CA ASN A 53 0.41 0.10 -1.99
C ASN A 53 0.44 0.79 -0.62
N ASP A 54 0.69 2.09 -0.60
CA ASP A 54 1.14 2.78 0.60
C ASP A 54 0.03 3.23 1.55
N ILE A 55 -1.16 3.50 1.02
CA ILE A 55 -2.28 4.04 1.80
C ILE A 55 -3.52 3.19 1.54
N ILE A 56 -4.14 2.70 2.61
CA ILE A 56 -5.37 1.93 2.56
C ILE A 56 -6.54 2.82 2.93
N MET A 57 -7.50 2.95 2.05
CA MET A 57 -8.61 3.89 2.21
C MET A 57 -9.93 3.18 2.52
N PRO A 58 -10.70 3.67 3.45
CA PRO A 58 -10.45 4.81 4.33
C PRO A 58 -9.58 4.49 5.56
N GLY A 59 -9.20 3.23 5.76
CA GLY A 59 -8.41 2.78 6.91
C GLY A 59 -9.25 2.70 8.18
N ASN A 60 -9.88 1.55 8.40
CA ASN A 60 -10.67 1.29 9.60
C ASN A 60 -9.88 0.47 10.62
N CYS A 61 -10.50 0.19 11.79
CA CYS A 61 -9.86 -0.57 12.84
C CYS A 61 -9.50 -2.00 12.42
N ASP A 62 -10.31 -2.61 11.57
CA ASP A 62 -10.05 -3.97 11.06
C ASP A 62 -8.85 -3.99 10.14
N ASP A 63 -8.65 -2.96 9.32
CA ASP A 63 -7.48 -2.82 8.45
C ASP A 63 -6.21 -2.69 9.28
N ASP A 64 -6.22 -1.85 10.32
CA ASP A 64 -5.10 -1.67 11.23
C ASP A 64 -4.75 -2.96 11.95
N GLU A 65 -5.75 -3.66 12.48
CA GLU A 65 -5.57 -4.94 13.16
C GLU A 65 -4.97 -5.99 12.23
N ASN A 66 -5.43 -6.05 10.99
CA ASN A 66 -4.91 -6.98 9.99
C ASN A 66 -3.41 -6.77 9.76
N ILE A 67 -2.99 -5.53 9.62
CA ILE A 67 -1.58 -5.17 9.41
C ILE A 67 -0.75 -5.53 10.65
N ARG A 68 -1.24 -5.22 11.84
CA ARG A 68 -0.55 -5.51 13.09
C ARG A 68 -0.35 -7.01 13.31
N GLN A 69 -1.38 -7.80 13.03
CA GLN A 69 -1.30 -9.25 13.15
C GLN A 69 -0.32 -9.85 12.14
N ALA A 70 -0.33 -9.39 10.91
CA ALA A 70 0.60 -9.87 9.88
C ALA A 70 2.05 -9.56 10.25
N TYR A 71 2.30 -8.38 10.81
CA TYR A 71 3.63 -8.02 11.29
C TYR A 71 4.07 -8.93 12.45
N ALA A 72 3.18 -9.16 13.41
CA ALA A 72 3.47 -10.01 14.56
C ALA A 72 3.75 -11.46 14.17
N GLN A 73 3.11 -11.95 13.09
CA GLN A 73 3.29 -13.30 12.59
C GLN A 73 4.46 -13.45 11.59
N GLY A 74 5.13 -12.36 11.25
CA GLY A 74 6.24 -12.37 10.32
C GLY A 74 5.86 -12.39 8.84
N GLU A 75 4.59 -12.23 8.53
CA GLU A 75 4.11 -12.19 7.13
C GLU A 75 4.38 -10.84 6.46
N LEU A 76 4.37 -9.76 7.25
CA LEU A 76 4.70 -8.41 6.80
C LEU A 76 5.97 -7.95 7.50
N THR A 77 6.98 -7.52 6.75
CA THR A 77 8.27 -7.14 7.32
C THR A 77 8.34 -5.66 7.68
N GLU A 78 9.20 -5.34 8.64
CA GLU A 78 9.49 -3.95 9.01
C GLU A 78 9.98 -3.14 7.81
N LYS A 79 10.79 -3.76 6.94
CA LYS A 79 11.28 -3.11 5.73
C LYS A 79 10.12 -2.66 4.82
N GLU A 80 9.14 -3.52 4.61
CA GLU A 80 7.98 -3.21 3.77
C GLU A 80 7.16 -2.07 4.35
N ILE A 81 6.95 -2.06 5.67
CA ILE A 81 6.24 -0.98 6.37
C ILE A 81 7.02 0.34 6.24
N ARG A 82 8.33 0.30 6.44
CA ARG A 82 9.18 1.49 6.34
C ARG A 82 9.22 2.06 4.92
N GLU A 83 9.20 1.22 3.92
CA GLU A 83 9.16 1.67 2.52
C GLU A 83 7.86 2.42 2.23
N CYS A 84 6.70 1.90 2.67
CA CYS A 84 5.43 2.58 2.52
C CYS A 84 5.40 3.91 3.26
N ALA A 85 5.81 3.91 4.51
CA ALA A 85 5.85 5.12 5.33
C ALA A 85 6.82 6.15 4.75
N GLY A 86 7.97 5.70 4.24
CA GLY A 86 8.98 6.57 3.61
C GLY A 86 8.43 7.31 2.41
N ARG A 87 7.66 6.64 1.56
CA ARG A 87 7.03 7.27 0.40
C ARG A 87 6.00 8.32 0.79
N ILE A 88 5.22 8.06 1.82
CA ILE A 88 4.24 9.02 2.35
C ILE A 88 4.95 10.24 2.91
N ILE A 89 6.01 10.05 3.68
CA ILE A 89 6.81 11.15 4.24
C ILE A 89 7.43 12.00 3.13
N ALA A 90 7.96 11.36 2.09
CA ALA A 90 8.54 12.07 0.95
C ALA A 90 7.50 12.94 0.24
N LEU A 91 6.28 12.44 0.06
CA LEU A 91 5.19 13.21 -0.53
C LEU A 91 4.82 14.42 0.33
N VAL A 92 4.69 14.23 1.65
CA VAL A 92 4.36 15.32 2.58
C VAL A 92 5.43 16.41 2.53
N ARG A 93 6.71 16.03 2.54
CA ARG A 93 7.81 17.00 2.43
C ARG A 93 7.76 17.80 1.13
N LYS A 94 7.50 17.12 0.02
CA LYS A 94 7.40 17.77 -1.29
C LYS A 94 6.26 18.80 -1.31
N LEU A 95 5.10 18.43 -0.78
CA LEU A 95 3.96 19.34 -0.71
C LEU A 95 4.23 20.53 0.22
N SER A 96 4.91 20.31 1.34
CA SER A 96 5.31 21.39 2.24
C SER A 96 6.27 22.36 1.60
N GLU A 97 7.25 21.87 0.83
CA GLU A 97 8.19 22.72 0.11
C GLU A 97 7.48 23.56 -0.96
N GLU A 98 6.56 22.97 -1.69
CA GLU A 98 5.77 23.69 -2.69
C GLU A 98 4.86 24.75 -2.06
N ALA A 99 4.29 24.47 -0.89
CA ALA A 99 3.45 25.43 -0.17
C ALA A 99 4.22 26.66 0.33
N GLN A 100 5.54 26.54 0.51
CA GLN A 100 6.40 27.64 0.97
C GLN A 100 6.90 28.54 -0.17
N LYS A 101 6.66 28.14 -1.39
CA LYS A 101 7.01 28.94 -2.56
C LYS A 101 5.93 29.97 -2.87
#